data_982ef5bf71678a910c82a0108011b09d
#
_entry.id   982ef5bf71678a910c82a0108011b09d
#
_cell.length_a   1.000
_cell.length_b   1.000
_cell.length_c   1.000
_cell.angle_alpha   90.00
_cell.angle_beta   90.00
_cell.angle_gamma   90.00
#
_symmetry.space_group_name_H-M   'P 1'
#
loop_
_entity.id
_entity.type
_entity.pdbx_description
1 polymer ?
#
loop_
_entity_poly.entity_id
_entity_poly.type
_entity_poly.pdbx_seq_one_letter_code
_entity_poly.pdbx_strand_id
1 'polypeptide(L)'
;MQRLVGNYFDYELAGTEKLPVNIFQKVEKCDNGERITVFLTALEDVYFNYGQQVKTGFHHKDCQFYLPGFWYRRNLRSPQEAPSFHTSDSWVVREDRLSSPLTAIFNEQSGESMSLIRLATYDTDALTTHKEGEVILSGKTSVGYTGFENVGGISYLAFGFPFREAPKTYIRKLTLASAVEAFQKLAKGESISLVWELRNDKSEDFSQFVQRAWEYCYDTYKPQPVETPYSEDKMKEVMSNFFVESYVSGNATNYFSGEGLLTATCESGSVAEIGFVGRTLLNAFNALEYGEANQRAELVQNANAVIDSYLEEGFSESGFFNERVDYHQGDFGEMHSIRR
;
A
#
# COMPACT_ATOMS: atom_id res chain seq x y z
N MET A 1 -6.99 -7.97 -37.95
CA MET A 1 -7.77 -7.92 -36.72
C MET A 1 -8.33 -9.29 -36.45
N GLN A 2 -7.77 -10.04 -35.51
CA GLN A 2 -8.37 -11.31 -35.08
C GLN A 2 -9.20 -11.03 -33.82
N ARG A 3 -10.50 -11.19 -33.92
CA ARG A 3 -11.42 -11.08 -32.80
C ARG A 3 -11.54 -12.44 -32.14
N LEU A 4 -11.06 -12.59 -30.92
CA LEU A 4 -11.35 -13.76 -30.11
C LEU A 4 -12.62 -13.44 -29.30
N VAL A 5 -13.73 -14.04 -29.70
CA VAL A 5 -15.01 -13.90 -29.01
C VAL A 5 -15.10 -15.02 -27.97
N GLY A 6 -14.79 -14.72 -26.72
CA GLY A 6 -15.27 -15.52 -25.60
C GLY A 6 -16.53 -14.87 -25.03
N ASN A 7 -17.39 -15.62 -24.37
CA ASN A 7 -18.74 -15.19 -23.98
C ASN A 7 -18.87 -13.91 -23.14
N TYR A 8 -17.77 -13.27 -22.71
CA TYR A 8 -17.77 -12.08 -21.85
C TYR A 8 -16.72 -11.01 -22.19
N PHE A 9 -15.77 -11.27 -23.09
CA PHE A 9 -14.70 -10.32 -23.39
C PHE A 9 -14.49 -10.18 -24.90
N ASP A 10 -14.66 -8.97 -25.41
CA ASP A 10 -14.22 -8.62 -26.75
C ASP A 10 -12.73 -8.24 -26.69
N TYR A 11 -11.87 -9.05 -27.33
CA TYR A 11 -10.46 -8.71 -27.50
C TYR A 11 -10.23 -8.10 -28.87
N GLU A 12 -9.72 -6.89 -28.89
CA GLU A 12 -9.16 -6.32 -30.10
C GLU A 12 -7.64 -6.41 -30.04
N LEU A 13 -7.06 -7.20 -30.95
CA LEU A 13 -5.63 -7.13 -31.22
C LEU A 13 -5.36 -5.92 -32.10
N ALA A 14 -4.67 -4.92 -31.54
CA ALA A 14 -4.21 -3.78 -32.30
C ALA A 14 -3.01 -4.19 -33.17
N GLY A 15 -3.21 -4.34 -34.46
CA GLY A 15 -2.17 -4.65 -35.43
C GLY A 15 -2.57 -5.72 -36.44
N THR A 16 -1.89 -5.71 -37.59
CA THR A 16 -2.06 -6.70 -38.66
C THR A 16 -1.01 -7.80 -38.61
N GLU A 17 -0.01 -7.69 -37.73
CA GLU A 17 1.09 -8.65 -37.63
C GLU A 17 0.71 -9.83 -36.70
N LYS A 18 1.18 -11.00 -37.05
CA LYS A 18 1.03 -12.19 -36.22
C LYS A 18 1.89 -12.04 -34.98
N LEU A 19 1.25 -12.09 -33.81
CA LEU A 19 1.99 -12.05 -32.55
C LEU A 19 2.93 -13.25 -32.41
N PRO A 20 4.14 -13.08 -31.88
CA PRO A 20 5.09 -14.17 -31.63
C PRO A 20 4.70 -15.01 -30.40
N VAL A 21 3.46 -14.89 -29.94
CA VAL A 21 2.92 -15.55 -28.74
C VAL A 21 1.54 -16.10 -29.05
N ASN A 22 1.30 -17.35 -28.68
CA ASN A 22 -0.05 -17.88 -28.59
C ASN A 22 -0.66 -17.51 -27.25
N ILE A 23 -1.86 -16.95 -27.28
CA ILE A 23 -2.64 -16.58 -26.10
C ILE A 23 -3.89 -17.46 -26.07
N PHE A 24 -4.05 -18.19 -24.98
CA PHE A 24 -5.26 -18.96 -24.72
C PHE A 24 -5.85 -18.51 -23.38
N GLN A 25 -7.14 -18.18 -23.38
CA GLN A 25 -7.85 -17.79 -22.15
C GLN A 25 -8.96 -18.79 -21.85
N LYS A 26 -9.02 -19.18 -20.58
CA LYS A 26 -10.10 -19.99 -20.01
C LYS A 26 -10.82 -19.15 -18.95
N VAL A 27 -12.15 -19.14 -18.98
CA VAL A 27 -12.98 -18.51 -17.97
C VAL A 27 -13.88 -19.58 -17.34
N GLU A 28 -13.83 -19.67 -16.02
CA GLU A 28 -14.59 -20.65 -15.24
C GLU A 28 -15.41 -19.94 -14.17
N LYS A 29 -16.66 -20.32 -13.98
CA LYS A 29 -17.49 -19.81 -12.89
C LYS A 29 -16.96 -20.31 -11.55
N CYS A 30 -16.92 -19.41 -10.56
CA CYS A 30 -16.68 -19.71 -9.15
C CYS A 30 -17.80 -19.10 -8.30
N ASP A 31 -17.82 -19.34 -7.00
CA ASP A 31 -18.98 -19.08 -6.13
C ASP A 31 -19.57 -17.68 -6.25
N ASN A 32 -18.73 -16.65 -6.39
CA ASN A 32 -19.19 -15.26 -6.46
C ASN A 32 -18.65 -14.52 -7.71
N GLY A 33 -18.25 -15.24 -8.76
CA GLY A 33 -17.66 -14.59 -9.91
C GLY A 33 -17.08 -15.54 -10.94
N GLU A 34 -15.95 -15.15 -11.50
CA GLU A 34 -15.30 -15.87 -12.60
C GLU A 34 -13.78 -15.93 -12.38
N ARG A 35 -13.20 -17.10 -12.62
CA ARG A 35 -11.75 -17.28 -12.65
C ARG A 35 -11.25 -17.20 -14.09
N ILE A 36 -10.34 -16.29 -14.33
CA ILE A 36 -9.71 -16.03 -15.62
C ILE A 36 -8.31 -16.63 -15.58
N THR A 37 -8.06 -17.63 -16.40
CA THR A 37 -6.73 -18.22 -16.58
C THR A 37 -6.24 -17.91 -17.99
N VAL A 38 -5.06 -17.30 -18.08
CA VAL A 38 -4.41 -16.94 -19.33
C VAL A 38 -3.13 -17.74 -19.48
N PHE A 39 -3.02 -18.44 -20.60
CA PHE A 39 -1.82 -19.17 -20.99
C PHE A 39 -1.14 -18.44 -22.15
N LEU A 40 0.12 -18.10 -21.96
CA LEU A 40 0.97 -17.48 -22.96
C LEU A 40 2.05 -18.48 -23.35
N THR A 41 2.16 -18.81 -24.64
CA THR A 41 3.19 -19.70 -25.17
C THR A 41 3.98 -18.99 -26.26
N ALA A 42 5.27 -18.83 -26.07
CA ALA A 42 6.15 -18.17 -27.04
C ALA A 42 6.37 -19.02 -28.28
N LEU A 43 6.17 -18.45 -29.46
CA LEU A 43 6.44 -19.07 -30.77
C LEU A 43 7.91 -18.86 -31.21
N GLU A 44 8.54 -17.84 -30.67
CA GLU A 44 9.95 -17.48 -30.80
C GLU A 44 10.44 -16.79 -29.53
N ASP A 45 11.71 -16.50 -29.38
CA ASP A 45 12.23 -15.74 -28.25
C ASP A 45 11.60 -14.34 -28.25
N VAL A 46 10.94 -13.96 -27.15
CA VAL A 46 10.20 -12.72 -27.07
C VAL A 46 10.30 -12.08 -25.68
N TYR A 47 10.28 -10.76 -25.66
CA TYR A 47 9.96 -9.99 -24.46
C TYR A 47 8.51 -9.57 -24.54
N PHE A 48 7.71 -9.89 -23.53
CA PHE A 48 6.28 -9.58 -23.51
C PHE A 48 5.87 -8.77 -22.29
N ASN A 49 4.84 -7.99 -22.46
CA ASN A 49 3.97 -7.45 -21.41
C ASN A 49 2.52 -7.76 -21.84
N TYR A 50 1.78 -8.43 -20.97
CA TYR A 50 0.38 -8.77 -21.20
C TYR A 50 -0.50 -7.85 -20.37
N GLY A 51 -1.49 -7.23 -20.98
CA GLY A 51 -2.49 -6.40 -20.32
C GLY A 51 -3.90 -6.71 -20.76
N GLN A 52 -4.83 -6.58 -19.84
CA GLN A 52 -6.27 -6.79 -20.06
C GLN A 52 -7.08 -5.77 -19.26
N GLN A 53 -8.27 -5.46 -19.80
CA GLN A 53 -9.28 -4.65 -19.14
C GLN A 53 -10.61 -5.41 -19.05
N VAL A 54 -11.30 -5.23 -17.93
CA VAL A 54 -12.68 -5.71 -17.75
C VAL A 54 -13.60 -4.51 -17.56
N LYS A 55 -14.58 -4.39 -18.45
CA LYS A 55 -15.58 -3.34 -18.39
C LYS A 55 -16.55 -3.58 -17.24
N THR A 56 -16.69 -2.63 -16.32
CA THR A 56 -17.65 -2.75 -15.22
C THR A 56 -19.08 -2.43 -15.62
N GLY A 57 -19.27 -1.62 -16.64
CA GLY A 57 -20.55 -1.01 -16.97
C GLY A 57 -20.89 0.22 -16.12
N PHE A 58 -20.09 0.55 -15.12
CA PHE A 58 -20.32 1.68 -14.22
C PHE A 58 -19.82 2.99 -14.82
N HIS A 59 -20.60 4.06 -14.68
CA HIS A 59 -20.15 5.40 -15.06
C HIS A 59 -19.13 5.90 -14.03
N HIS A 60 -17.97 6.36 -14.48
CA HIS A 60 -16.83 6.68 -13.61
C HIS A 60 -17.14 7.77 -12.55
N LYS A 61 -18.10 8.66 -12.82
CA LYS A 61 -18.52 9.71 -11.88
C LYS A 61 -19.23 9.15 -10.64
N ASP A 62 -19.85 7.98 -10.78
CA ASP A 62 -20.58 7.30 -9.72
C ASP A 62 -19.70 6.29 -8.99
N CYS A 63 -18.41 6.17 -9.38
CA CYS A 63 -17.50 5.18 -8.86
C CYS A 63 -16.58 5.70 -7.78
N GLN A 64 -16.32 4.83 -6.81
CA GLN A 64 -15.22 4.91 -5.86
C GLN A 64 -14.28 3.72 -6.10
N PHE A 65 -12.98 3.96 -5.96
CA PHE A 65 -11.93 3.00 -6.30
C PHE A 65 -11.20 2.56 -5.04
N TYR A 66 -10.77 1.30 -5.03
CA TYR A 66 -10.05 0.74 -3.90
C TYR A 66 -8.89 -0.15 -4.36
N LEU A 67 -7.68 0.22 -3.96
CA LEU A 67 -6.48 -0.61 -4.04
C LEU A 67 -5.89 -0.67 -2.63
N PRO A 68 -5.84 -1.85 -2.00
CA PRO A 68 -5.48 -2.00 -0.59
C PRO A 68 -4.13 -1.37 -0.22
N GLY A 69 -4.15 -0.43 0.74
CA GLY A 69 -2.94 0.27 1.19
C GLY A 69 -2.45 1.41 0.28
N PHE A 70 -3.06 1.59 -0.89
CA PHE A 70 -2.58 2.55 -1.88
C PHE A 70 -3.63 3.57 -2.31
N TRP A 71 -4.87 3.15 -2.56
CA TRP A 71 -5.92 4.01 -3.10
C TRP A 71 -7.25 3.79 -2.40
N TYR A 72 -7.84 4.89 -1.90
CA TYR A 72 -9.16 4.91 -1.27
C TYR A 72 -10.03 5.99 -1.90
N ARG A 73 -11.20 5.59 -2.42
CA ARG A 73 -12.14 6.48 -3.12
C ARG A 73 -11.47 7.11 -4.34
N ARG A 74 -11.19 8.40 -4.31
CA ARG A 74 -10.50 9.17 -5.37
C ARG A 74 -9.18 9.77 -4.90
N ASN A 75 -8.75 9.44 -3.70
CA ASN A 75 -7.56 10.02 -3.05
C ASN A 75 -7.50 11.56 -3.07
N LEU A 76 -8.67 12.24 -3.03
CA LEU A 76 -8.74 13.71 -3.12
C LEU A 76 -8.17 14.44 -1.91
N ARG A 77 -7.90 13.72 -0.80
CA ARG A 77 -7.19 14.25 0.36
C ARG A 77 -5.67 14.19 0.21
N SER A 78 -5.17 13.46 -0.76
CA SER A 78 -3.75 13.38 -1.07
C SER A 78 -3.30 14.66 -1.78
N PRO A 79 -2.04 15.09 -1.59
CA PRO A 79 -1.49 16.21 -2.35
C PRO A 79 -1.34 15.85 -3.84
N GLN A 80 -1.13 16.86 -4.68
CA GLN A 80 -1.01 16.68 -6.14
C GLN A 80 0.22 15.84 -6.54
N GLU A 81 1.23 15.81 -5.69
CA GLU A 81 2.46 15.04 -5.87
C GLU A 81 2.32 13.56 -5.45
N ALA A 82 1.13 13.14 -5.05
CA ALA A 82 0.80 11.76 -4.72
C ALA A 82 -0.24 11.18 -5.68
N PRO A 83 -0.35 9.85 -5.77
CA PRO A 83 -1.39 9.21 -6.57
C PRO A 83 -2.79 9.66 -6.14
N SER A 84 -3.49 10.34 -7.04
CA SER A 84 -4.83 10.89 -6.78
C SER A 84 -5.54 11.29 -8.08
N PHE A 85 -6.84 11.55 -8.01
CA PHE A 85 -7.60 12.13 -9.12
C PHE A 85 -7.18 13.57 -9.48
N HIS A 86 -6.39 14.24 -8.65
CA HIS A 86 -5.78 15.52 -9.03
C HIS A 86 -4.77 15.38 -10.18
N THR A 87 -4.12 14.21 -10.26
CA THR A 87 -3.13 13.91 -11.30
C THR A 87 -3.75 13.16 -12.47
N SER A 88 -4.56 12.13 -12.20
CA SER A 88 -5.23 11.33 -13.22
C SER A 88 -6.42 10.59 -12.62
N ASP A 89 -7.43 10.38 -13.43
CA ASP A 89 -8.60 9.56 -13.09
C ASP A 89 -8.41 8.06 -13.39
N SER A 90 -7.22 7.69 -13.86
CA SER A 90 -6.86 6.31 -14.22
C SER A 90 -5.47 5.98 -13.67
N TRP A 91 -5.36 4.84 -12.98
CA TRP A 91 -4.12 4.40 -12.34
C TRP A 91 -3.95 2.89 -12.40
N VAL A 92 -2.77 2.46 -12.77
CA VAL A 92 -2.29 1.09 -12.60
C VAL A 92 -0.97 1.10 -11.84
N VAL A 93 -0.81 0.13 -10.94
CA VAL A 93 0.35 0.04 -10.07
C VAL A 93 0.86 -1.39 -9.98
N ARG A 94 2.09 -1.54 -9.59
CA ARG A 94 2.67 -2.84 -9.24
C ARG A 94 1.89 -3.48 -8.10
N GLU A 95 1.65 -4.77 -8.20
CA GLU A 95 0.90 -5.52 -7.19
C GLU A 95 1.60 -5.55 -5.82
N ASP A 96 2.94 -5.54 -5.80
CA ASP A 96 3.74 -5.56 -4.57
C ASP A 96 3.75 -4.23 -3.79
N ARG A 97 3.16 -3.16 -4.35
CA ARG A 97 2.89 -1.92 -3.62
C ARG A 97 1.59 -1.97 -2.81
N LEU A 98 0.79 -2.98 -3.04
CA LEU A 98 -0.51 -3.15 -2.41
C LEU A 98 -0.41 -4.10 -1.23
N SER A 99 -1.26 -3.91 -0.23
CA SER A 99 -1.38 -4.87 0.88
C SER A 99 -1.97 -6.22 0.42
N SER A 100 -2.63 -6.24 -0.74
CA SER A 100 -3.11 -7.42 -1.45
C SER A 100 -3.24 -7.07 -2.94
N PRO A 101 -2.95 -7.99 -3.88
CA PRO A 101 -2.98 -7.71 -5.33
C PRO A 101 -4.42 -7.64 -5.85
N LEU A 102 -5.18 -6.69 -5.33
CA LEU A 102 -6.59 -6.48 -5.60
C LEU A 102 -6.84 -5.06 -6.10
N THR A 103 -7.69 -4.95 -7.10
CA THR A 103 -8.37 -3.69 -7.45
C THR A 103 -9.87 -3.90 -7.39
N ALA A 104 -10.59 -2.94 -6.82
CA ALA A 104 -12.03 -2.99 -6.76
C ALA A 104 -12.66 -1.62 -7.06
N ILE A 105 -13.82 -1.65 -7.71
CA ILE A 105 -14.61 -0.48 -8.11
C ILE A 105 -16.01 -0.63 -7.53
N PHE A 106 -16.44 0.37 -6.79
CA PHE A 106 -17.75 0.44 -6.15
C PHE A 106 -18.59 1.55 -6.78
N ASN A 107 -19.80 1.25 -7.21
CA ASN A 107 -20.75 2.21 -7.71
C ASN A 107 -21.64 2.70 -6.56
N GLU A 108 -21.50 3.97 -6.18
CA GLU A 108 -22.25 4.56 -5.07
C GLU A 108 -23.78 4.67 -5.32
N GLN A 109 -24.21 4.70 -6.57
CA GLN A 109 -25.64 4.82 -6.91
C GLN A 109 -26.38 3.49 -6.81
N SER A 110 -25.75 2.41 -7.27
CA SER A 110 -26.38 1.07 -7.27
C SER A 110 -25.99 0.20 -6.08
N GLY A 111 -24.92 0.56 -5.37
CA GLY A 111 -24.32 -0.28 -4.33
C GLY A 111 -23.58 -1.51 -4.89
N GLU A 112 -23.51 -1.64 -6.21
CA GLU A 112 -22.81 -2.76 -6.87
C GLU A 112 -21.31 -2.51 -6.91
N SER A 113 -20.55 -3.59 -6.87
CA SER A 113 -19.11 -3.53 -6.99
C SER A 113 -18.55 -4.66 -7.84
N MET A 114 -17.40 -4.39 -8.43
CA MET A 114 -16.62 -5.38 -9.17
C MET A 114 -15.19 -5.33 -8.66
N SER A 115 -14.63 -6.48 -8.29
CA SER A 115 -13.26 -6.60 -7.81
C SER A 115 -12.51 -7.68 -8.58
N LEU A 116 -11.21 -7.50 -8.70
CA LEU A 116 -10.31 -8.44 -9.34
C LEU A 116 -9.09 -8.64 -8.47
N ILE A 117 -8.79 -9.89 -8.18
CA ILE A 117 -7.61 -10.32 -7.44
C ILE A 117 -6.75 -11.25 -8.28
N ARG A 118 -5.44 -11.11 -8.19
CA ARG A 118 -4.54 -12.07 -8.83
C ARG A 118 -4.27 -13.24 -7.89
N LEU A 119 -4.48 -14.46 -8.40
CA LEU A 119 -4.16 -15.68 -7.70
C LEU A 119 -2.75 -16.14 -8.10
N ALA A 120 -1.74 -15.56 -7.44
CA ALA A 120 -0.34 -15.88 -7.70
C ALA A 120 0.41 -16.14 -6.40
N THR A 121 1.42 -16.98 -6.47
CA THR A 121 2.45 -17.10 -5.45
C THR A 121 3.61 -16.19 -5.83
N TYR A 122 4.06 -15.37 -4.87
CA TYR A 122 5.21 -14.49 -5.04
C TYR A 122 6.44 -15.22 -4.53
N ASP A 123 7.16 -15.92 -5.41
CA ASP A 123 8.33 -16.71 -5.01
C ASP A 123 9.60 -15.87 -4.95
N THR A 124 9.81 -15.04 -5.94
CA THR A 124 10.94 -14.13 -5.98
C THR A 124 10.64 -12.96 -6.87
N ASP A 125 10.90 -11.77 -6.39
CA ASP A 125 11.11 -10.65 -7.27
C ASP A 125 12.42 -9.98 -6.87
N ALA A 126 13.38 -10.03 -7.76
CA ALA A 126 14.48 -9.11 -7.69
C ALA A 126 13.89 -7.72 -7.95
N LEU A 127 13.39 -7.08 -6.90
CA LEU A 127 12.98 -5.70 -6.93
C LEU A 127 14.13 -4.87 -7.45
N THR A 128 14.11 -4.68 -8.73
CA THR A 128 14.97 -3.69 -9.33
C THR A 128 14.41 -2.34 -8.92
N THR A 129 15.20 -1.57 -8.21
CA THR A 129 15.00 -0.14 -8.12
C THR A 129 15.01 0.39 -9.55
N HIS A 130 13.83 0.65 -10.09
CA HIS A 130 13.72 1.22 -11.41
C HIS A 130 13.89 2.74 -11.33
N LYS A 131 14.55 3.28 -12.32
CA LYS A 131 14.69 4.72 -12.54
C LYS A 131 13.45 5.26 -13.26
N GLU A 132 13.32 6.57 -13.23
CA GLU A 132 12.21 7.26 -13.88
C GLU A 132 12.10 6.95 -15.37
N GLY A 133 10.88 6.62 -15.83
CA GLY A 133 10.57 6.45 -17.25
C GLY A 133 11.25 5.27 -17.92
N GLU A 134 11.64 4.27 -17.17
CA GLU A 134 12.35 3.11 -17.70
C GLU A 134 11.41 2.07 -18.30
N VAL A 135 11.82 1.54 -19.45
CA VAL A 135 11.42 0.24 -19.94
C VAL A 135 12.36 -0.80 -19.33
N ILE A 136 11.81 -1.70 -18.54
CA ILE A 136 12.62 -2.69 -17.80
C ILE A 136 12.53 -4.03 -18.52
N LEU A 137 13.67 -4.53 -18.99
CA LEU A 137 13.78 -5.88 -19.50
C LEU A 137 14.13 -6.83 -18.35
N SER A 138 13.10 -7.43 -17.75
CA SER A 138 13.27 -8.34 -16.62
C SER A 138 13.66 -9.74 -17.08
N GLY A 139 14.51 -10.41 -16.32
CA GLY A 139 14.81 -11.83 -16.52
C GLY A 139 13.59 -12.69 -16.17
N LYS A 140 13.24 -12.72 -14.88
CA LYS A 140 12.01 -13.34 -14.34
C LYS A 140 11.49 -12.48 -13.20
N THR A 141 10.19 -12.27 -13.17
CA THR A 141 9.47 -11.62 -12.08
C THR A 141 8.21 -12.40 -11.77
N SER A 142 7.75 -12.36 -10.54
CA SER A 142 6.42 -12.84 -10.15
C SER A 142 5.39 -11.70 -10.06
N VAL A 143 5.81 -10.45 -10.21
CA VAL A 143 4.99 -9.27 -9.99
C VAL A 143 4.27 -8.82 -11.25
N GLY A 144 2.95 -8.73 -11.16
CA GLY A 144 2.10 -8.10 -12.16
C GLY A 144 1.71 -6.67 -11.79
N TYR A 145 0.65 -6.20 -12.41
CA TYR A 145 0.03 -4.93 -12.10
C TYR A 145 -1.49 -5.04 -12.05
N THR A 146 -2.09 -4.14 -11.30
CA THR A 146 -3.53 -3.99 -11.22
C THR A 146 -3.91 -2.53 -11.03
N GLY A 147 -5.12 -2.17 -11.36
CA GLY A 147 -5.62 -0.82 -11.24
C GLY A 147 -6.96 -0.60 -11.93
N PHE A 148 -7.24 0.63 -12.25
CA PHE A 148 -8.46 1.02 -12.94
C PHE A 148 -8.16 2.04 -14.04
N GLU A 149 -8.95 2.00 -15.09
CA GLU A 149 -8.92 2.96 -16.18
C GLU A 149 -10.33 3.46 -16.48
N ASN A 150 -10.45 4.76 -16.73
CA ASN A 150 -11.71 5.41 -17.09
C ASN A 150 -11.65 5.83 -18.55
N VAL A 151 -12.48 5.22 -19.39
CA VAL A 151 -12.50 5.46 -20.84
C VAL A 151 -13.92 5.72 -21.29
N GLY A 152 -14.14 6.83 -22.01
CA GLY A 152 -15.47 7.15 -22.54
C GLY A 152 -16.57 7.27 -21.48
N GLY A 153 -16.22 7.66 -20.26
CA GLY A 153 -17.16 7.78 -19.15
C GLY A 153 -17.43 6.50 -18.37
N ILE A 154 -16.85 5.39 -18.75
CA ILE A 154 -17.02 4.08 -18.11
C ILE A 154 -15.73 3.66 -17.41
N SER A 155 -15.87 3.01 -16.23
CA SER A 155 -14.76 2.46 -15.48
C SER A 155 -14.45 1.03 -15.89
N TYR A 156 -13.17 0.71 -15.93
CA TYR A 156 -12.60 -0.60 -16.22
C TYR A 156 -11.66 -1.04 -15.12
N LEU A 157 -11.68 -2.31 -14.76
CA LEU A 157 -10.58 -2.95 -14.05
C LEU A 157 -9.45 -3.21 -15.04
N ALA A 158 -8.24 -2.76 -14.75
CA ALA A 158 -7.05 -2.95 -15.58
C ALA A 158 -6.02 -3.81 -14.85
N PHE A 159 -5.47 -4.80 -15.52
CA PHE A 159 -4.52 -5.74 -14.92
C PHE A 159 -3.62 -6.39 -15.96
N GLY A 160 -2.52 -6.96 -15.50
CA GLY A 160 -1.61 -7.63 -16.42
C GLY A 160 -0.32 -8.12 -15.77
N PHE A 161 0.61 -8.54 -16.63
CA PHE A 161 1.89 -9.14 -16.24
C PHE A 161 2.92 -9.02 -17.39
N PRO A 162 4.20 -8.74 -17.10
CA PRO A 162 4.74 -8.27 -15.81
C PRO A 162 4.26 -6.86 -15.45
N PHE A 163 4.82 -6.27 -14.42
CA PHE A 163 4.33 -5.03 -13.85
C PHE A 163 4.41 -3.80 -14.78
N ARG A 164 3.45 -2.91 -14.59
CA ARG A 164 3.37 -1.58 -15.20
C ARG A 164 2.90 -0.60 -14.13
N GLU A 165 3.39 0.64 -14.18
CA GLU A 165 2.88 1.75 -13.39
C GLU A 165 2.58 2.93 -14.31
N ALA A 166 1.34 3.38 -14.35
CA ALA A 166 0.87 4.46 -15.20
C ALA A 166 -0.31 5.22 -14.53
N PRO A 167 -0.50 6.51 -14.84
CA PRO A 167 0.27 7.35 -15.77
C PRO A 167 1.59 7.84 -15.17
N LYS A 168 1.80 7.63 -13.89
CA LYS A 168 2.99 7.99 -13.12
C LYS A 168 3.40 6.86 -12.21
N THR A 169 4.68 6.83 -11.85
CA THR A 169 5.23 5.96 -10.81
C THR A 169 5.39 6.72 -9.51
N TYR A 170 4.93 6.17 -8.40
CA TYR A 170 5.13 6.76 -7.08
C TYR A 170 6.46 6.28 -6.50
N ILE A 171 7.49 7.11 -6.56
CA ILE A 171 8.85 6.76 -6.16
C ILE A 171 9.00 6.76 -4.63
N ARG A 172 8.56 7.85 -4.00
CA ARG A 172 8.64 8.08 -2.57
C ARG A 172 7.66 9.17 -2.16
N LYS A 173 7.58 9.47 -0.87
CA LYS A 173 6.72 10.54 -0.34
C LYS A 173 6.80 11.81 -1.20
N LEU A 174 5.65 12.23 -1.72
CA LEU A 174 5.47 13.44 -2.54
C LEU A 174 6.36 13.49 -3.81
N THR A 175 6.64 12.35 -4.40
CA THR A 175 7.45 12.30 -5.62
C THR A 175 6.84 11.34 -6.64
N LEU A 176 6.32 11.91 -7.71
CA LEU A 176 5.83 11.19 -8.88
C LEU A 176 6.85 11.26 -10.01
N ALA A 177 7.15 10.13 -10.61
CA ALA A 177 8.00 9.99 -11.78
C ALA A 177 7.19 9.60 -13.01
N SER A 178 7.85 9.49 -14.16
CA SER A 178 7.26 8.98 -15.39
C SER A 178 6.80 7.53 -15.24
N ALA A 179 5.88 7.11 -16.11
CA ALA A 179 5.39 5.74 -16.16
C ALA A 179 6.54 4.73 -16.35
N VAL A 180 6.35 3.54 -15.81
CA VAL A 180 7.30 2.41 -15.93
C VAL A 180 6.57 1.22 -16.51
N GLU A 181 7.23 0.49 -17.39
CA GLU A 181 6.72 -0.72 -17.99
C GLU A 181 7.81 -1.80 -18.03
N ALA A 182 7.51 -2.98 -17.47
CA ALA A 182 8.41 -4.11 -17.46
C ALA A 182 8.04 -5.12 -18.54
N PHE A 183 9.06 -5.74 -19.13
CA PHE A 183 8.91 -6.83 -20.10
C PHE A 183 9.69 -8.04 -19.62
N GLN A 184 9.06 -9.19 -19.61
CA GLN A 184 9.70 -10.46 -19.25
C GLN A 184 10.10 -11.24 -20.50
N LYS A 185 11.29 -11.81 -20.47
CA LYS A 185 11.72 -12.73 -21.53
C LYS A 185 10.98 -14.07 -21.41
N LEU A 186 10.54 -14.57 -22.53
CA LEU A 186 10.01 -15.92 -22.70
C LEU A 186 10.71 -16.55 -23.90
N ALA A 187 11.39 -17.66 -23.70
CA ALA A 187 12.09 -18.36 -24.78
C ALA A 187 11.09 -19.15 -25.65
N LYS A 188 11.48 -19.41 -26.88
CA LYS A 188 10.66 -20.19 -27.82
C LYS A 188 10.20 -21.51 -27.20
N GLY A 189 8.91 -21.76 -27.20
CA GLY A 189 8.28 -22.96 -26.62
C GLY A 189 8.00 -22.88 -25.12
N GLU A 190 8.52 -21.89 -24.42
CA GLU A 190 8.16 -21.67 -23.02
C GLU A 190 6.71 -21.16 -22.90
N SER A 191 6.07 -21.54 -21.79
CA SER A 191 4.72 -21.14 -21.45
C SER A 191 4.66 -20.58 -20.04
N ILE A 192 3.77 -19.60 -19.84
CA ILE A 192 3.42 -19.07 -18.53
C ILE A 192 1.90 -19.11 -18.34
N SER A 193 1.47 -19.38 -17.13
CA SER A 193 0.06 -19.34 -16.72
C SER A 193 -0.18 -18.22 -15.73
N LEU A 194 -1.17 -17.39 -16.00
CA LEU A 194 -1.56 -16.26 -15.19
C LEU A 194 -3.01 -16.43 -14.76
N VAL A 195 -3.32 -16.23 -13.50
CA VAL A 195 -4.66 -16.50 -12.96
C VAL A 195 -5.17 -15.30 -12.17
N TRP A 196 -6.37 -14.87 -12.51
CA TRP A 196 -7.12 -13.85 -11.78
C TRP A 196 -8.51 -14.36 -11.43
N GLU A 197 -9.09 -13.76 -10.41
CA GLU A 197 -10.48 -13.99 -10.05
C GLU A 197 -11.23 -12.66 -10.05
N LEU A 198 -12.28 -12.61 -10.87
CA LEU A 198 -13.21 -11.50 -10.98
C LEU A 198 -14.41 -11.79 -10.12
N ARG A 199 -14.82 -10.85 -9.27
CA ARG A 199 -15.95 -10.99 -8.37
C ARG A 199 -16.90 -9.81 -8.50
N ASN A 200 -18.21 -10.11 -8.46
CA ASN A 200 -19.26 -9.13 -8.35
C ASN A 200 -19.90 -9.22 -6.98
N ASP A 201 -20.16 -8.07 -6.35
CA ASP A 201 -20.76 -8.00 -5.02
C ASP A 201 -21.68 -6.77 -4.91
N LYS A 202 -22.41 -6.66 -3.79
CA LYS A 202 -23.28 -5.53 -3.47
C LYS A 202 -23.08 -5.13 -2.02
N SER A 203 -22.94 -3.83 -1.77
CA SER A 203 -22.70 -3.25 -0.45
C SER A 203 -23.59 -2.02 -0.24
N GLU A 204 -23.92 -1.73 1.00
CA GLU A 204 -24.73 -0.58 1.35
C GLU A 204 -23.95 0.74 1.21
N ASP A 205 -22.68 0.69 1.54
CA ASP A 205 -21.78 1.83 1.45
C ASP A 205 -20.32 1.41 1.14
N PHE A 206 -19.45 2.41 1.00
CA PHE A 206 -18.04 2.20 0.73
C PHE A 206 -17.29 1.48 1.87
N SER A 207 -17.69 1.67 3.12
CA SER A 207 -17.02 1.01 4.26
C SER A 207 -17.30 -0.48 4.29
N GLN A 208 -18.57 -0.87 4.07
CA GLN A 208 -18.95 -2.27 3.96
C GLN A 208 -18.31 -2.94 2.73
N PHE A 209 -18.23 -2.21 1.61
CA PHE A 209 -17.51 -2.68 0.42
C PHE A 209 -16.04 -2.96 0.72
N VAL A 210 -15.32 -2.05 1.39
CA VAL A 210 -13.91 -2.26 1.78
C VAL A 210 -13.78 -3.44 2.73
N GLN A 211 -14.66 -3.56 3.72
CA GLN A 211 -14.67 -4.71 4.64
C GLN A 211 -14.76 -6.03 3.88
N ARG A 212 -15.75 -6.18 2.98
CA ARG A 212 -15.94 -7.38 2.19
C ARG A 212 -14.75 -7.69 1.27
N ALA A 213 -14.12 -6.65 0.71
CA ALA A 213 -12.91 -6.82 -0.10
C ALA A 213 -11.74 -7.37 0.74
N TRP A 214 -11.56 -6.91 1.99
CA TRP A 214 -10.57 -7.43 2.92
C TRP A 214 -10.85 -8.87 3.34
N GLU A 215 -12.08 -9.17 3.72
CA GLU A 215 -12.51 -10.53 4.06
C GLU A 215 -12.23 -11.49 2.91
N TYR A 216 -12.57 -11.09 1.68
CA TYR A 216 -12.28 -11.87 0.49
C TYR A 216 -10.77 -12.09 0.26
N CYS A 217 -9.93 -11.07 0.42
CA CYS A 217 -8.48 -11.22 0.31
C CYS A 217 -7.94 -12.19 1.37
N TYR A 218 -8.39 -12.03 2.61
CA TYR A 218 -7.97 -12.88 3.71
C TYR A 218 -8.36 -14.35 3.47
N ASP A 219 -9.61 -14.59 3.09
CA ASP A 219 -10.11 -15.94 2.82
C ASP A 219 -9.42 -16.58 1.60
N THR A 220 -9.05 -15.78 0.61
CA THR A 220 -8.36 -16.26 -0.59
C THR A 220 -6.93 -16.68 -0.28
N TYR A 221 -6.18 -15.87 0.46
CA TYR A 221 -4.77 -16.14 0.73
C TYR A 221 -4.53 -16.92 2.01
N LYS A 222 -5.39 -16.79 3.02
CA LYS A 222 -5.27 -17.43 4.33
C LYS A 222 -3.84 -17.41 4.86
N PRO A 223 -3.27 -16.20 5.02
CA PRO A 223 -1.87 -16.07 5.40
C PRO A 223 -1.61 -16.81 6.71
N GLN A 224 -0.60 -17.64 6.71
CA GLN A 224 -0.20 -18.37 7.92
C GLN A 224 0.51 -17.39 8.87
N PRO A 225 0.31 -17.54 10.19
CA PRO A 225 1.08 -16.78 11.16
C PRO A 225 2.59 -16.98 10.93
N VAL A 226 3.33 -15.89 10.96
CA VAL A 226 4.78 -15.94 10.87
C VAL A 226 5.32 -16.38 12.22
N GLU A 227 6.01 -17.51 12.27
CA GLU A 227 6.76 -17.92 13.45
C GLU A 227 7.93 -16.96 13.66
N THR A 228 8.00 -16.35 14.81
CA THR A 228 9.10 -15.50 15.21
C THR A 228 10.02 -16.26 16.18
N PRO A 229 11.35 -16.03 16.16
CA PRO A 229 12.27 -16.67 17.09
C PRO A 229 12.13 -16.12 18.52
N TYR A 230 11.29 -15.12 18.72
CA TYR A 230 11.09 -14.44 20.00
C TYR A 230 9.66 -14.61 20.48
N SER A 231 9.50 -14.95 21.77
CA SER A 231 8.19 -14.92 22.40
C SER A 231 7.67 -13.48 22.54
N GLU A 232 6.37 -13.33 22.72
CA GLU A 232 5.74 -12.02 22.98
C GLU A 232 6.36 -11.34 24.20
N ASP A 233 6.60 -12.10 25.30
CA ASP A 233 7.21 -11.57 26.51
C ASP A 233 8.64 -11.08 26.24
N LYS A 234 9.41 -11.81 25.44
CA LYS A 234 10.76 -11.35 25.05
C LYS A 234 10.73 -10.08 24.21
N MET A 235 9.77 -9.96 23.31
CA MET A 235 9.60 -8.72 22.52
C MET A 235 9.23 -7.55 23.43
N LYS A 236 8.29 -7.73 24.36
CA LYS A 236 7.92 -6.69 25.34
C LYS A 236 9.09 -6.27 26.24
N GLU A 237 9.86 -7.24 26.70
CA GLU A 237 11.09 -6.97 27.47
C GLU A 237 12.08 -6.10 26.68
N VAL A 238 12.39 -6.46 25.43
CA VAL A 238 13.32 -5.72 24.59
C VAL A 238 12.81 -4.31 24.31
N MET A 239 11.53 -4.14 23.99
CA MET A 239 10.93 -2.82 23.76
C MET A 239 10.96 -1.97 25.02
N SER A 240 10.72 -2.56 26.20
CA SER A 240 10.77 -1.86 27.48
C SER A 240 12.19 -1.43 27.85
N ASN A 241 13.18 -2.25 27.55
CA ASN A 241 14.59 -1.87 27.73
C ASN A 241 14.98 -0.73 26.78
N PHE A 242 14.53 -0.78 25.53
CA PHE A 242 14.74 0.32 24.58
C PHE A 242 14.09 1.63 25.05
N PHE A 243 12.92 1.57 25.69
CA PHE A 243 12.30 2.74 26.28
C PHE A 243 13.20 3.36 27.37
N VAL A 244 13.74 2.54 28.28
CA VAL A 244 14.67 3.01 29.33
C VAL A 244 15.94 3.62 28.74
N GLU A 245 16.52 2.98 27.73
CA GLU A 245 17.73 3.46 27.05
C GLU A 245 17.50 4.75 26.25
N SER A 246 16.28 4.96 25.76
CA SER A 246 15.89 6.15 25.01
C SER A 246 15.44 7.31 25.88
N TYR A 247 15.32 7.11 27.19
CA TYR A 247 14.87 8.12 28.12
C TYR A 247 15.90 9.27 28.27
N VAL A 248 15.40 10.48 28.18
CA VAL A 248 16.24 11.70 28.34
C VAL A 248 15.73 12.51 29.50
N SER A 249 16.60 12.72 30.48
CA SER A 249 16.33 13.63 31.62
C SER A 249 16.43 15.08 31.15
N GLY A 250 15.45 15.90 31.49
CA GLY A 250 15.44 17.32 31.21
C GLY A 250 16.64 18.08 31.77
N ASN A 251 17.18 17.62 32.89
CA ASN A 251 18.37 18.20 33.51
C ASN A 251 19.66 18.03 32.68
N ALA A 252 19.68 17.10 31.73
CA ALA A 252 20.86 16.84 30.90
C ALA A 252 21.04 17.88 29.78
N THR A 253 20.00 18.60 29.41
CA THR A 253 19.97 19.42 28.18
C THR A 253 20.03 20.95 28.46
N ASN A 254 19.72 21.41 29.64
CA ASN A 254 19.61 22.83 30.03
C ASN A 254 18.54 23.66 29.27
N TYR A 255 17.82 23.08 28.36
CA TYR A 255 16.87 23.78 27.51
C TYR A 255 15.43 23.32 27.66
N PHE A 256 15.23 22.09 28.08
CA PHE A 256 13.93 21.50 28.32
C PHE A 256 13.83 21.10 29.79
N SER A 257 12.86 21.61 30.50
CA SER A 257 12.70 21.34 31.95
C SER A 257 12.01 20.01 32.22
N GLY A 258 11.30 19.50 31.25
CA GLY A 258 10.63 18.21 31.31
C GLY A 258 11.51 17.05 30.86
N GLU A 259 10.90 15.91 30.69
CA GLU A 259 11.55 14.67 30.30
C GLU A 259 10.88 14.07 29.07
N GLY A 260 11.60 13.29 28.30
CA GLY A 260 11.04 12.74 27.08
C GLY A 260 11.87 11.65 26.48
N LEU A 261 11.31 11.08 25.40
CA LEU A 261 11.94 10.02 24.63
C LEU A 261 12.43 10.56 23.31
N LEU A 262 13.62 10.14 22.92
CA LEU A 262 14.12 10.36 21.58
C LEU A 262 13.52 9.34 20.62
N THR A 263 13.24 9.77 19.39
CA THR A 263 12.86 8.83 18.34
C THR A 263 14.07 8.12 17.78
N ALA A 264 13.91 6.86 17.38
CA ALA A 264 14.97 6.10 16.73
C ALA A 264 15.45 6.71 15.40
N THR A 265 14.70 7.64 14.83
CA THR A 265 15.01 8.33 13.58
C THR A 265 15.83 9.61 13.79
N CYS A 266 16.07 10.02 15.02
CA CYS A 266 16.78 11.25 15.34
C CYS A 266 18.29 10.99 15.47
N GLU A 267 19.05 11.28 14.42
CA GLU A 267 20.50 11.07 14.38
C GLU A 267 21.25 11.95 15.41
N SER A 268 20.72 13.14 15.71
CA SER A 268 21.36 14.07 16.63
C SER A 268 21.10 13.77 18.11
N GLY A 269 20.14 12.94 18.45
CA GLY A 269 19.72 12.67 19.81
C GLY A 269 19.13 13.89 20.54
N SER A 270 18.70 14.93 19.82
CA SER A 270 18.29 16.20 20.35
C SER A 270 16.82 16.54 20.24
N VAL A 271 16.04 15.66 19.64
CA VAL A 271 14.63 15.89 19.33
C VAL A 271 13.75 14.75 19.83
N ALA A 272 12.68 15.08 20.54
CA ALA A 272 11.58 14.15 20.81
C ALA A 272 10.38 14.50 19.94
N GLU A 273 9.84 13.52 19.23
CA GLU A 273 8.65 13.65 18.41
C GLU A 273 7.44 13.04 19.10
N ILE A 274 6.39 13.84 19.27
CA ILE A 274 5.17 13.43 19.97
C ILE A 274 4.15 12.86 18.98
N GLY A 275 4.02 13.49 17.84
CA GLY A 275 2.93 13.27 16.92
C GLY A 275 3.18 12.20 15.86
N PHE A 276 4.02 12.48 14.88
CA PHE A 276 4.07 11.73 13.63
C PHE A 276 4.72 10.34 13.75
N VAL A 277 5.94 10.26 14.23
CA VAL A 277 6.71 9.01 14.32
C VAL A 277 6.90 8.57 15.77
N GLY A 278 7.16 9.50 16.64
CA GLY A 278 7.61 9.23 18.00
C GLY A 278 6.60 8.53 18.87
N ARG A 279 5.33 8.88 18.74
CA ARG A 279 4.26 8.35 19.61
C ARG A 279 4.69 8.30 21.08
N THR A 280 5.42 9.34 21.51
CA THR A 280 6.12 9.37 22.80
C THR A 280 5.17 9.08 23.95
N LEU A 281 3.98 9.71 23.97
CA LEU A 281 3.00 9.48 25.03
C LEU A 281 2.42 8.06 25.01
N LEU A 282 2.21 7.47 23.82
CA LEU A 282 1.75 6.10 23.70
C LEU A 282 2.82 5.11 24.19
N ASN A 283 4.08 5.37 23.84
CA ASN A 283 5.18 4.55 24.31
C ASN A 283 5.33 4.66 25.85
N ALA A 284 5.21 5.86 26.42
CA ALA A 284 5.23 6.06 27.86
C ALA A 284 4.06 5.34 28.57
N PHE A 285 2.86 5.43 28.00
CA PHE A 285 1.70 4.69 28.52
C PHE A 285 1.90 3.17 28.51
N ASN A 286 2.36 2.61 27.39
CA ASN A 286 2.66 1.18 27.28
C ASN A 286 3.77 0.75 28.23
N ALA A 287 4.79 1.61 28.43
CA ALA A 287 5.86 1.36 29.38
C ALA A 287 5.37 1.39 30.82
N LEU A 288 4.44 2.27 31.16
CA LEU A 288 3.80 2.34 32.47
C LEU A 288 3.02 1.05 32.75
N GLU A 289 2.10 0.64 31.87
CA GLU A 289 1.33 -0.59 32.05
C GLU A 289 2.22 -1.82 32.20
N TYR A 290 3.22 -1.96 31.34
CA TYR A 290 4.15 -3.08 31.41
C TYR A 290 5.00 -3.03 32.69
N GLY A 291 5.45 -1.83 33.09
CA GLY A 291 6.23 -1.61 34.31
C GLY A 291 5.47 -1.98 35.57
N GLU A 292 4.22 -1.58 35.68
CA GLU A 292 3.33 -1.94 36.80
C GLU A 292 3.07 -3.46 36.83
N ALA A 293 2.72 -4.06 35.70
CA ALA A 293 2.44 -5.48 35.62
C ALA A 293 3.65 -6.37 35.96
N ASN A 294 4.88 -5.90 35.67
CA ASN A 294 6.11 -6.66 35.87
C ASN A 294 6.99 -6.12 37.02
N GLN A 295 6.45 -5.22 37.87
CA GLN A 295 7.14 -4.65 39.04
C GLN A 295 8.49 -3.97 38.71
N ARG A 296 8.56 -3.31 37.53
CA ARG A 296 9.75 -2.57 37.08
C ARG A 296 9.64 -1.10 37.47
N ALA A 297 10.11 -0.77 38.70
CA ALA A 297 9.97 0.55 39.26
C ALA A 297 10.59 1.66 38.40
N GLU A 298 11.78 1.45 37.82
CA GLU A 298 12.44 2.39 36.92
C GLU A 298 11.58 2.72 35.70
N LEU A 299 10.97 1.72 35.09
CA LEU A 299 10.12 1.91 33.93
C LEU A 299 8.87 2.73 34.27
N VAL A 300 8.27 2.47 35.41
CA VAL A 300 7.13 3.24 35.95
C VAL A 300 7.52 4.69 36.22
N GLN A 301 8.68 4.92 36.85
CA GLN A 301 9.18 6.24 37.16
C GLN A 301 9.42 7.04 35.87
N ASN A 302 10.15 6.48 34.91
CA ASN A 302 10.48 7.16 33.65
C ASN A 302 9.22 7.43 32.81
N ALA A 303 8.29 6.49 32.77
CA ALA A 303 7.05 6.66 32.06
C ALA A 303 6.19 7.80 32.62
N ASN A 304 6.03 7.86 33.96
CA ASN A 304 5.30 8.95 34.59
C ASN A 304 6.00 10.30 34.35
N ALA A 305 7.32 10.38 34.50
CA ALA A 305 8.06 11.59 34.24
C ALA A 305 7.86 12.12 32.80
N VAL A 306 7.87 11.25 31.81
CA VAL A 306 7.57 11.62 30.43
C VAL A 306 6.14 12.15 30.29
N ILE A 307 5.14 11.44 30.82
CA ILE A 307 3.75 11.85 30.75
C ILE A 307 3.53 13.20 31.42
N ASP A 308 4.03 13.37 32.63
CA ASP A 308 3.86 14.59 33.41
C ASP A 308 4.51 15.79 32.70
N SER A 309 5.71 15.63 32.17
CA SER A 309 6.41 16.68 31.42
C SER A 309 5.61 17.17 30.21
N TYR A 310 5.03 16.26 29.45
CA TYR A 310 4.21 16.65 28.29
C TYR A 310 2.84 17.21 28.68
N LEU A 311 2.29 16.84 29.83
CA LEU A 311 1.08 17.44 30.35
C LEU A 311 1.32 18.85 30.86
N GLU A 312 2.49 19.13 31.41
CA GLU A 312 2.86 20.46 31.94
C GLU A 312 3.34 21.41 30.84
N GLU A 313 4.20 20.96 29.94
CA GLU A 313 4.90 21.83 28.98
C GLU A 313 4.57 21.56 27.52
N GLY A 314 3.90 20.44 27.20
CA GLY A 314 3.67 19.98 25.81
C GLY A 314 2.57 20.74 25.08
N PHE A 315 1.83 21.63 25.73
CA PHE A 315 0.73 22.35 25.07
C PHE A 315 1.17 23.73 24.57
N SER A 316 0.72 24.09 23.39
CA SER A 316 0.80 25.46 22.88
C SER A 316 -0.23 26.36 23.55
N GLU A 317 -0.07 27.68 23.38
CA GLU A 317 -1.05 28.68 23.88
C GLU A 317 -2.46 28.44 23.31
N SER A 318 -2.59 27.82 22.14
CA SER A 318 -3.86 27.45 21.51
C SER A 318 -4.51 26.20 22.09
N GLY A 319 -3.84 25.51 23.03
CA GLY A 319 -4.33 24.29 23.67
C GLY A 319 -4.09 22.99 22.87
N PHE A 320 -3.35 23.04 21.78
CA PHE A 320 -2.92 21.84 21.05
C PHE A 320 -1.56 21.37 21.53
N PHE A 321 -1.30 20.07 21.47
CA PHE A 321 0.03 19.52 21.69
C PHE A 321 1.00 20.01 20.62
N ASN A 322 2.22 20.35 21.05
CA ASN A 322 3.33 20.56 20.15
C ASN A 322 3.79 19.23 19.54
N GLU A 323 4.06 19.23 18.24
CA GLU A 323 4.45 18.02 17.50
C GLU A 323 5.83 17.51 17.91
N ARG A 324 6.72 18.42 18.26
CA ARG A 324 8.14 18.16 18.47
C ARG A 324 8.73 19.01 19.58
N VAL A 325 9.63 18.43 20.34
CA VAL A 325 10.50 19.12 21.28
C VAL A 325 11.94 19.04 20.79
N ASP A 326 12.60 20.18 20.69
CA ASP A 326 14.02 20.29 20.38
C ASP A 326 14.81 20.57 21.64
N TYR A 327 15.57 19.59 22.12
CA TYR A 327 16.34 19.71 23.35
C TYR A 327 17.51 20.69 23.26
N HIS A 328 17.97 21.03 22.06
CA HIS A 328 19.06 21.98 21.88
C HIS A 328 18.62 23.44 21.90
N GLN A 329 17.39 23.71 21.50
CA GLN A 329 16.87 25.07 21.36
C GLN A 329 15.89 25.46 22.45
N GLY A 330 15.43 24.50 23.25
CA GLY A 330 14.46 24.75 24.32
C GLY A 330 13.07 25.09 23.83
N ASP A 331 12.83 24.90 22.54
CA ASP A 331 11.55 25.24 21.92
C ASP A 331 10.73 23.98 21.62
N PHE A 332 9.50 23.98 22.12
CA PHE A 332 8.47 23.12 21.57
C PHE A 332 8.17 23.59 20.15
N GLY A 333 8.58 22.82 19.17
CA GLY A 333 8.28 23.13 17.77
C GLY A 333 6.78 23.25 17.57
N GLU A 334 6.33 24.40 17.11
CA GLU A 334 4.93 24.56 16.73
C GLU A 334 4.52 23.45 15.75
N MET A 335 3.36 22.87 15.99
CA MET A 335 2.75 21.94 15.06
C MET A 335 2.65 22.66 13.70
N HIS A 336 3.51 22.32 12.76
CA HIS A 336 3.34 22.78 11.40
C HIS A 336 2.01 22.21 10.91
N SER A 337 0.95 23.00 11.07
CA SER A 337 -0.30 22.72 10.39
C SER A 337 0.08 22.49 8.95
N ILE A 338 -0.20 21.28 8.44
CA ILE A 338 -0.13 21.00 7.00
C ILE A 338 -1.02 22.06 6.37
N ARG A 339 -0.42 23.14 5.90
CA ARG A 339 -1.15 24.13 5.11
C ARG A 339 -1.61 23.38 3.85
N ARG A 340 -2.92 23.31 3.76
CA ARG A 340 -3.64 22.78 2.60
C ARG A 340 -3.28 23.55 1.33
#